data_16a6013f03f250af7ad64921b38db25f
#
_entry.id   16a6013f03f250af7ad64921b38db25f
#
_cell.length_a   1.000
_cell.length_b   1.000
_cell.length_c   1.000
_cell.angle_alpha   90.00
_cell.angle_beta   90.00
_cell.angle_gamma   90.00
#
_symmetry.space_group_name_H-M   'P 1'
#
loop_
_entity.id
_entity.type
_entity.pdbx_description
1 polymer ?
#
loop_
_entity_poly.entity_id
_entity_poly.type
_entity_poly.pdbx_seq_one_letter_code
_entity_poly.pdbx_strand_id
1 'polypeptide(L)'
;GDVKNTGVELALTWNDRIGKLNYNFGINGAYNKNKVGAIPNADGIIHGLTNMLYDNSEEFYRAENGHAIGYFWGYETAGLFQNTQEIADWKAAKNGILQTNVRPGDVRYVDQDHNGVIDENDKVDLGNGMPDFTFGFNLGFDYKGFDFSVNANGMAGNKIVQSYRNHGGNSKSNYTSAILARWTGEGTSNHIPRVTE
;
A
#
# COMPACT_ATOMS: atom_id res chain seq x y z
N GLY A 1 24.75 -3.37 9.65
CA GLY A 1 23.77 -2.45 9.07
C GLY A 1 23.17 -1.56 10.15
N ASP A 2 22.69 -0.41 9.76
CA ASP A 2 22.03 0.54 10.65
C ASP A 2 20.70 0.98 10.08
N VAL A 3 19.80 1.41 10.96
CA VAL A 3 18.49 1.96 10.61
C VAL A 3 18.32 3.26 11.37
N LYS A 4 17.97 4.32 10.68
CA LYS A 4 17.74 5.65 11.25
C LYS A 4 16.23 5.95 11.26
N ASN A 5 15.74 6.36 12.43
CA ASN A 5 14.42 6.95 12.59
C ASN A 5 14.58 8.44 12.90
N THR A 6 13.81 9.26 12.22
CA THR A 6 13.81 10.72 12.45
C THR A 6 12.36 11.19 12.47
N GLY A 7 11.99 11.91 13.52
CA GLY A 7 10.60 12.30 13.69
C GLY A 7 10.41 13.51 14.59
N VAL A 8 9.17 13.92 14.68
CA VAL A 8 8.69 15.00 15.56
C VAL A 8 7.43 14.51 16.26
N GLU A 9 7.32 14.76 17.56
CA GLU A 9 6.15 14.45 18.36
C GLU A 9 5.59 15.72 18.99
N LEU A 10 4.26 15.79 19.05
CA LEU A 10 3.53 16.87 19.71
C LEU A 10 2.43 16.25 20.58
N ALA A 11 2.31 16.73 21.80
CA ALA A 11 1.18 16.40 22.68
C ALA A 11 0.67 17.69 23.33
N LEU A 12 -0.64 17.89 23.28
CA LEU A 12 -1.34 18.99 23.92
C LEU A 12 -2.47 18.43 24.77
N THR A 13 -2.56 18.89 26.01
CA THR A 13 -3.64 18.52 26.92
C THR A 13 -4.22 19.77 27.55
N TRP A 14 -5.53 19.85 27.61
CA TRP A 14 -6.26 20.92 28.24
C TRP A 14 -7.30 20.35 29.20
N ASN A 15 -7.34 20.87 30.43
CA ASN A 15 -8.31 20.53 31.43
C ASN A 15 -8.86 21.82 32.02
N ASP A 16 -10.18 21.97 32.06
CA ASP A 16 -10.79 23.19 32.59
C ASP A 16 -12.20 22.92 33.10
N ARG A 17 -12.79 23.94 33.70
CA ARG A 17 -14.14 23.88 34.29
C ARG A 17 -14.94 25.14 34.00
N ILE A 18 -16.17 24.95 33.51
CA ILE A 18 -17.13 26.03 33.29
C ILE A 18 -18.35 25.76 34.16
N GLY A 19 -18.47 26.46 35.28
CA GLY A 19 -19.54 26.25 36.25
C GLY A 19 -19.50 24.83 36.84
N LYS A 20 -20.48 23.98 36.51
CA LYS A 20 -20.57 22.58 36.92
C LYS A 20 -20.06 21.58 35.87
N LEU A 21 -19.63 22.06 34.72
CA LEU A 21 -19.08 21.25 33.65
C LEU A 21 -17.54 21.19 33.82
N ASN A 22 -17.00 20.02 34.13
CA ASN A 22 -15.56 19.75 33.96
C ASN A 22 -15.35 19.15 32.60
N TYR A 23 -14.28 19.53 31.91
CA TYR A 23 -13.93 18.94 30.62
C TYR A 23 -12.42 18.80 30.46
N ASN A 24 -12.05 17.80 29.69
CA ASN A 24 -10.69 17.60 29.26
C ASN A 24 -10.63 17.34 27.75
N PHE A 25 -9.56 17.80 27.15
CA PHE A 25 -9.27 17.59 25.77
C PHE A 25 -7.79 17.30 25.61
N GLY A 26 -7.45 16.32 24.81
CA GLY A 26 -6.07 16.01 24.49
C GLY A 26 -5.93 15.61 23.03
N ILE A 27 -4.85 16.05 22.42
CA ILE A 27 -4.39 15.59 21.13
C ILE A 27 -2.90 15.25 21.22
N ASN A 28 -2.51 14.23 20.51
CA ASN A 28 -1.11 13.92 20.26
C ASN A 28 -0.93 13.50 18.81
N GLY A 29 0.27 13.71 18.30
CA GLY A 29 0.64 13.28 16.97
C GLY A 29 2.14 13.07 16.91
N ALA A 30 2.56 12.06 16.17
CA ALA A 30 3.95 11.79 15.88
C ALA A 30 4.12 11.57 14.38
N TYR A 31 5.09 12.25 13.81
CA TYR A 31 5.60 11.97 12.47
C TYR A 31 6.94 11.29 12.59
N ASN A 32 7.12 10.15 11.93
CA ASN A 32 8.38 9.41 11.95
C ASN A 32 8.74 8.92 10.56
N LYS A 33 9.98 9.09 10.17
CA LYS A 33 10.53 8.56 8.93
C LYS A 33 11.64 7.58 9.22
N ASN A 34 11.48 6.37 8.71
CA ASN A 34 12.43 5.27 8.83
C ASN A 34 13.31 5.20 7.58
N LYS A 35 14.59 4.94 7.75
CA LYS A 35 15.54 4.78 6.65
C LYS A 35 16.65 3.80 7.00
N VAL A 36 16.88 2.81 6.12
CA VAL A 36 18.05 1.94 6.18
C VAL A 36 19.29 2.74 5.79
N GLY A 37 20.31 2.74 6.64
CA GLY A 37 21.58 3.44 6.41
C GLY A 37 22.52 2.62 5.54
N ALA A 38 23.17 1.61 6.12
CA ALA A 38 24.12 0.79 5.40
C ALA A 38 23.89 -0.70 5.65
N ILE A 39 23.79 -1.48 4.59
CA ILE A 39 23.79 -2.94 4.59
C ILE A 39 25.17 -3.38 4.08
N PRO A 40 25.94 -4.18 4.85
CA PRO A 40 27.34 -4.48 4.52
C PRO A 40 27.49 -5.64 3.52
N ASN A 41 26.64 -5.71 2.51
CA ASN A 41 26.78 -6.63 1.37
C ASN A 41 27.01 -5.83 0.07
N ALA A 42 27.36 -6.50 -1.01
CA ALA A 42 27.81 -5.84 -2.23
C ALA A 42 26.73 -5.00 -2.94
N ASP A 43 25.48 -5.42 -2.87
CA ASP A 43 24.33 -4.80 -3.49
C ASP A 43 23.54 -3.85 -2.57
N GLY A 44 23.83 -3.88 -1.26
CA GLY A 44 23.13 -3.04 -0.28
C GLY A 44 21.64 -3.42 -0.09
N ILE A 45 21.29 -4.67 -0.41
CA ILE A 45 19.92 -5.19 -0.38
C ILE A 45 19.84 -6.46 0.47
N ILE A 46 18.82 -6.57 1.30
CA ILE A 46 18.39 -7.83 1.91
C ILE A 46 17.05 -8.18 1.28
N HIS A 47 17.05 -9.21 0.46
CA HIS A 47 15.87 -9.68 -0.25
C HIS A 47 14.84 -10.31 0.68
N GLY A 48 13.57 -10.07 0.40
CA GLY A 48 12.47 -10.73 1.06
C GLY A 48 12.34 -12.20 0.65
N LEU A 49 11.47 -12.91 1.35
CA LEU A 49 11.20 -14.31 1.02
C LEU A 49 10.25 -14.42 -0.17
N THR A 50 10.50 -15.39 -1.03
CA THR A 50 9.59 -15.83 -2.08
C THR A 50 8.49 -16.73 -1.52
N ASN A 51 7.45 -17.02 -2.30
CA ASN A 51 6.32 -17.88 -1.93
C ASN A 51 5.53 -17.45 -0.68
N MET A 52 5.58 -16.17 -0.33
CA MET A 52 4.89 -15.65 0.86
C MET A 52 3.45 -15.25 0.59
N LEU A 53 3.13 -14.81 -0.61
CA LEU A 53 1.77 -14.38 -0.98
C LEU A 53 0.96 -15.54 -1.59
N TYR A 54 1.59 -16.31 -2.45
CA TYR A 54 1.04 -17.50 -3.11
C TYR A 54 2.20 -18.34 -3.67
N ASP A 55 1.91 -19.56 -4.11
CA ASP A 55 2.90 -20.48 -4.67
C ASP A 55 3.58 -19.86 -5.91
N ASN A 56 4.91 -19.88 -5.93
CA ASN A 56 5.78 -19.24 -6.92
C ASN A 56 5.67 -17.71 -6.97
N SER A 57 5.16 -17.06 -5.91
CA SER A 57 5.27 -15.61 -5.82
C SER A 57 6.74 -15.19 -5.61
N GLU A 58 7.12 -14.14 -6.31
CA GLU A 58 8.40 -13.48 -6.10
C GLU A 58 8.43 -12.73 -4.76
N GLU A 59 9.58 -12.18 -4.41
CA GLU A 59 9.66 -11.27 -3.28
C GLU A 59 8.76 -10.05 -3.52
N PHE A 60 8.10 -9.58 -2.47
CA PHE A 60 7.27 -8.38 -2.53
C PHE A 60 7.67 -7.32 -1.51
N TYR A 61 8.71 -7.58 -0.73
CA TYR A 61 9.30 -6.64 0.23
C TYR A 61 10.81 -6.90 0.34
N ARG A 62 11.56 -5.86 0.67
CA ARG A 62 13.01 -5.93 0.89
C ARG A 62 13.49 -4.85 1.85
N ALA A 63 14.73 -4.95 2.31
CA ALA A 63 15.44 -3.85 2.92
C ALA A 63 16.58 -3.42 2.01
N GLU A 64 16.68 -2.12 1.74
CA GLU A 64 17.65 -1.54 0.83
C GLU A 64 18.17 -0.20 1.36
N ASN A 65 19.44 0.08 1.08
CA ASN A 65 20.08 1.33 1.48
C ASN A 65 19.28 2.53 0.97
N GLY A 66 18.90 3.40 1.88
CA GLY A 66 18.18 4.62 1.54
C GLY A 66 16.66 4.54 1.57
N HIS A 67 16.07 3.33 1.63
CA HIS A 67 14.64 3.09 1.72
C HIS A 67 14.19 2.79 3.14
N ALA A 68 12.88 2.78 3.38
CA ALA A 68 12.32 2.30 4.63
C ALA A 68 12.59 0.79 4.78
N ILE A 69 12.82 0.32 6.01
CA ILE A 69 13.01 -1.12 6.23
C ILE A 69 11.74 -1.90 5.89
N GLY A 70 11.88 -2.95 5.08
CA GLY A 70 10.75 -3.79 4.69
C GLY A 70 9.74 -3.08 3.78
N TYR A 71 10.20 -2.17 2.95
CA TYR A 71 9.34 -1.54 1.94
C TYR A 71 8.85 -2.57 0.92
N PHE A 72 7.68 -2.31 0.32
CA PHE A 72 7.08 -3.18 -0.68
C PHE A 72 7.71 -2.92 -2.04
N TRP A 73 8.11 -4.00 -2.69
CA TRP A 73 8.78 -4.00 -3.98
C TRP A 73 7.92 -4.69 -5.02
N GLY A 74 7.65 -4.03 -6.13
CA GLY A 74 6.79 -4.60 -7.17
C GLY A 74 6.46 -3.60 -8.27
N TYR A 75 5.59 -4.05 -9.18
CA TYR A 75 5.16 -3.23 -10.31
C TYR A 75 4.08 -2.23 -9.93
N GLU A 76 4.26 -0.99 -10.35
CA GLU A 76 3.20 0.01 -10.30
C GLU A 76 2.14 -0.28 -11.38
N THR A 77 0.87 -0.07 -11.06
CA THR A 77 -0.23 -0.33 -11.98
C THR A 77 -0.93 0.95 -12.41
N ALA A 78 -1.27 1.05 -13.69
CA ALA A 78 -2.00 2.16 -14.28
C ALA A 78 -3.47 1.79 -14.63
N GLY A 79 -4.07 0.91 -13.84
CA GLY A 79 -5.43 0.42 -14.05
C GLY A 79 -5.49 -0.82 -14.94
N LEU A 80 -6.58 -0.98 -15.68
CA LEU A 80 -6.84 -2.12 -16.55
C LEU A 80 -6.98 -1.65 -17.98
N PHE A 81 -6.54 -2.50 -18.92
CA PHE A 81 -6.86 -2.29 -20.34
C PHE A 81 -8.36 -2.47 -20.56
N GLN A 82 -9.04 -1.44 -21.09
CA GLN A 82 -10.48 -1.50 -21.29
C GLN A 82 -10.86 -2.18 -22.62
N ASN A 83 -10.08 -1.97 -23.66
CA ASN A 83 -10.34 -2.51 -25.00
C ASN A 83 -9.06 -2.78 -25.78
N THR A 84 -9.20 -3.38 -26.95
CA THR A 84 -8.07 -3.71 -27.83
C THR A 84 -7.38 -2.48 -28.41
N GLN A 85 -8.08 -1.35 -28.53
CA GLN A 85 -7.49 -0.12 -29.02
C GLN A 85 -6.51 0.46 -28.01
N GLU A 86 -6.86 0.48 -26.72
CA GLU A 86 -5.93 0.89 -25.67
C GLU A 86 -4.65 0.06 -25.64
N ILE A 87 -4.78 -1.27 -25.87
CA ILE A 87 -3.60 -2.15 -25.95
C ILE A 87 -2.73 -1.79 -27.16
N ALA A 88 -3.35 -1.52 -28.31
CA ALA A 88 -2.63 -1.13 -29.52
C ALA A 88 -1.93 0.22 -29.34
N ASP A 89 -2.63 1.20 -28.79
CA ASP A 89 -2.10 2.54 -28.53
C ASP A 89 -0.96 2.50 -27.51
N TRP A 90 -1.09 1.68 -26.47
CA TRP A 90 -0.05 1.49 -25.46
C TRP A 90 1.23 0.92 -26.08
N LYS A 91 1.12 -0.13 -26.89
CA LYS A 91 2.25 -0.73 -27.61
C LYS A 91 2.90 0.25 -28.58
N ALA A 92 2.10 0.99 -29.34
CA ALA A 92 2.60 1.98 -30.31
C ALA A 92 3.33 3.13 -29.61
N ALA A 93 2.78 3.64 -28.51
CA ALA A 93 3.36 4.74 -27.73
C ALA A 93 4.71 4.36 -27.10
N LYS A 94 4.91 3.09 -26.81
CA LYS A 94 6.12 2.56 -26.14
C LYS A 94 7.09 1.86 -27.10
N ASN A 95 6.85 1.92 -28.40
CA ASN A 95 7.68 1.29 -29.44
C ASN A 95 7.90 -0.23 -29.27
N GLY A 96 7.00 -0.92 -28.57
CA GLY A 96 7.17 -2.34 -28.32
C GLY A 96 6.00 -3.01 -27.61
N ILE A 97 6.15 -4.29 -27.33
CA ILE A 97 5.22 -5.09 -26.54
C ILE A 97 5.65 -5.00 -25.08
N LEU A 98 4.86 -4.28 -24.26
CA LEU A 98 5.13 -4.15 -22.84
C LEU A 98 4.88 -5.44 -22.08
N GLN A 99 3.78 -6.11 -22.38
CA GLN A 99 3.39 -7.36 -21.73
C GLN A 99 3.02 -8.38 -22.79
N THR A 100 3.36 -9.64 -22.60
CA THR A 100 2.99 -10.73 -23.52
C THR A 100 1.53 -11.14 -23.33
N ASN A 101 0.84 -11.48 -24.42
CA ASN A 101 -0.52 -12.02 -24.43
C ASN A 101 -1.58 -11.17 -23.73
N VAL A 102 -1.40 -9.85 -23.65
CA VAL A 102 -2.34 -8.93 -23.02
C VAL A 102 -3.68 -8.92 -23.72
N ARG A 103 -4.76 -8.93 -22.93
CA ARG A 103 -6.15 -8.84 -23.38
C ARG A 103 -6.89 -7.75 -22.60
N PRO A 104 -8.02 -7.23 -23.12
CA PRO A 104 -8.89 -6.35 -22.35
C PRO A 104 -9.28 -6.96 -21.00
N GLY A 105 -9.25 -6.15 -19.95
CA GLY A 105 -9.46 -6.58 -18.57
C GLY A 105 -8.21 -7.04 -17.83
N ASP A 106 -7.05 -7.12 -18.49
CA ASP A 106 -5.77 -7.38 -17.84
C ASP A 106 -5.20 -6.11 -17.19
N VAL A 107 -4.36 -6.30 -16.18
CA VAL A 107 -3.66 -5.20 -15.50
C VAL A 107 -2.68 -4.53 -16.46
N ARG A 108 -2.69 -3.21 -16.47
CA ARG A 108 -1.72 -2.38 -17.17
C ARG A 108 -0.63 -1.94 -16.18
N TYR A 109 0.60 -2.40 -16.39
CA TYR A 109 1.77 -2.01 -15.61
C TYR A 109 2.44 -0.76 -16.19
N VAL A 110 3.13 -0.02 -15.33
CA VAL A 110 3.90 1.15 -15.72
C VAL A 110 5.30 0.71 -16.16
N ASP A 111 5.72 1.14 -17.35
CA ASP A 111 7.09 1.01 -17.84
C ASP A 111 7.92 2.15 -17.23
N GLN A 112 8.68 1.86 -16.20
CA GLN A 112 9.40 2.86 -15.40
C GLN A 112 10.65 3.38 -16.10
N ASP A 113 11.38 2.51 -16.77
CA ASP A 113 12.61 2.87 -17.48
C ASP A 113 12.39 3.26 -18.94
N HIS A 114 11.13 3.17 -19.42
CA HIS A 114 10.71 3.55 -20.77
C HIS A 114 11.40 2.76 -21.89
N ASN A 115 11.77 1.51 -21.62
CA ASN A 115 12.42 0.64 -22.60
C ASN A 115 11.43 -0.10 -23.53
N GLY A 116 10.13 -0.05 -23.22
CA GLY A 116 9.06 -0.67 -24.00
C GLY A 116 8.75 -2.12 -23.64
N VAL A 117 9.35 -2.63 -22.56
CA VAL A 117 9.12 -3.97 -22.03
C VAL A 117 8.80 -3.86 -20.54
N ILE A 118 7.92 -4.69 -20.01
CA ILE A 118 7.73 -4.81 -18.56
C ILE A 118 8.59 -5.95 -18.05
N ASP A 119 9.62 -5.60 -17.30
CA ASP A 119 10.58 -6.54 -16.73
C ASP A 119 10.98 -6.14 -15.28
N GLU A 120 12.01 -6.77 -14.74
CA GLU A 120 12.48 -6.50 -13.37
C GLU A 120 12.88 -5.05 -13.09
N ASN A 121 13.27 -4.30 -14.14
CA ASN A 121 13.68 -2.90 -14.02
C ASN A 121 12.49 -1.95 -13.82
N ASP A 122 11.25 -2.43 -14.04
CA ASP A 122 10.02 -1.68 -13.82
C ASP A 122 9.45 -1.82 -12.41
N LYS A 123 10.07 -2.64 -11.58
CA LYS A 123 9.70 -2.72 -10.17
C LYS A 123 10.19 -1.49 -9.41
N VAL A 124 9.38 -1.02 -8.49
CA VAL A 124 9.65 0.19 -7.69
C VAL A 124 9.27 0.00 -6.23
N ASP A 125 9.68 0.97 -5.41
CA ASP A 125 9.19 1.12 -4.03
C ASP A 125 7.70 1.52 -4.05
N LEU A 126 6.85 0.61 -3.64
CA LEU A 126 5.42 0.81 -3.55
C LEU A 126 4.96 1.39 -2.20
N GLY A 127 5.90 1.76 -1.34
CA GLY A 127 5.65 2.18 0.04
C GLY A 127 5.88 1.07 1.04
N ASN A 128 5.58 1.29 2.30
CA ASN A 128 5.91 0.36 3.37
C ASN A 128 4.77 0.23 4.40
N GLY A 129 4.88 -0.77 5.28
CA GLY A 129 3.89 -1.05 6.31
C GLY A 129 4.02 -0.19 7.57
N MET A 130 5.07 0.63 7.69
CA MET A 130 5.26 1.52 8.83
C MET A 130 4.54 2.84 8.60
N PRO A 131 3.71 3.31 9.54
CA PRO A 131 3.04 4.59 9.37
C PRO A 131 4.04 5.74 9.47
N ASP A 132 3.92 6.72 8.58
CA ASP A 132 4.64 7.99 8.68
C ASP A 132 4.04 8.88 9.77
N PHE A 133 2.73 8.77 9.99
CA PHE A 133 2.02 9.60 10.94
C PHE A 133 1.10 8.75 11.83
N THR A 134 1.20 8.97 13.14
CA THR A 134 0.28 8.43 14.14
C THR A 134 -0.33 9.57 14.95
N PHE A 135 -1.58 9.43 15.34
CA PHE A 135 -2.26 10.44 16.13
C PHE A 135 -3.24 9.85 17.13
N GLY A 136 -3.46 10.59 18.18
CA GLY A 136 -4.46 10.30 19.20
C GLY A 136 -5.27 11.54 19.55
N PHE A 137 -6.49 11.32 19.95
CA PHE A 137 -7.42 12.32 20.43
C PHE A 137 -8.20 11.78 21.60
N ASN A 138 -8.34 12.58 22.66
CA ASN A 138 -9.25 12.29 23.74
C ASN A 138 -10.11 13.51 24.08
N LEU A 139 -11.36 13.26 24.38
CA LEU A 139 -12.32 14.25 24.87
C LEU A 139 -13.10 13.62 26.03
N GLY A 140 -13.19 14.32 27.13
CA GLY A 140 -14.03 13.93 28.25
C GLY A 140 -14.77 15.11 28.83
N PHE A 141 -15.95 14.87 29.37
CA PHE A 141 -16.63 15.85 30.20
C PHE A 141 -17.47 15.17 31.29
N ASP A 142 -17.60 15.88 32.40
CA ASP A 142 -18.46 15.55 33.52
C ASP A 142 -19.43 16.69 33.77
N TYR A 143 -20.72 16.41 33.87
CA TYR A 143 -21.74 17.39 34.14
C TYR A 143 -22.87 16.80 34.97
N LYS A 144 -23.06 17.27 36.21
CA LYS A 144 -24.16 16.88 37.11
C LYS A 144 -24.36 15.37 37.27
N GLY A 145 -23.28 14.60 37.35
CA GLY A 145 -23.29 13.15 37.51
C GLY A 145 -23.39 12.36 36.23
N PHE A 146 -23.30 13.00 35.07
CA PHE A 146 -23.14 12.36 33.77
C PHE A 146 -21.68 12.49 33.32
N ASP A 147 -21.03 11.37 33.05
CA ASP A 147 -19.69 11.28 32.47
C ASP A 147 -19.77 10.88 31.02
N PHE A 148 -18.94 11.50 30.21
CA PHE A 148 -18.77 11.13 28.81
C PHE A 148 -17.30 11.17 28.43
N SER A 149 -16.83 10.16 27.74
CA SER A 149 -15.47 10.16 27.19
C SER A 149 -15.40 9.51 25.82
N VAL A 150 -14.58 10.09 24.95
CA VAL A 150 -14.22 9.55 23.65
C VAL A 150 -12.72 9.53 23.53
N ASN A 151 -12.18 8.39 23.10
CA ASN A 151 -10.78 8.24 22.74
C ASN A 151 -10.73 7.71 21.32
N ALA A 152 -9.93 8.33 20.47
CA ALA A 152 -9.67 7.89 19.12
C ALA A 152 -8.17 7.90 18.84
N ASN A 153 -7.72 6.94 18.06
CA ASN A 153 -6.36 6.89 17.57
C ASN A 153 -6.35 6.42 16.11
N GLY A 154 -5.35 6.84 15.38
CA GLY A 154 -5.21 6.48 13.99
C GLY A 154 -3.77 6.56 13.52
N MET A 155 -3.58 6.09 12.30
CA MET A 155 -2.30 6.13 11.61
C MET A 155 -2.52 6.41 10.12
N ALA A 156 -1.51 6.96 9.47
CA ALA A 156 -1.53 7.27 8.04
C ALA A 156 -0.13 7.12 7.44
N GLY A 157 -0.07 6.98 6.11
CA GLY A 157 1.17 6.84 5.34
C GLY A 157 1.65 5.39 5.18
N ASN A 158 1.08 4.44 5.92
CA ASN A 158 1.40 3.03 5.74
C ASN A 158 0.55 2.35 4.66
N LYS A 159 1.08 1.27 4.12
CA LYS A 159 0.38 0.38 3.18
C LYS A 159 0.23 -1.02 3.77
N ILE A 160 -0.75 -1.75 3.29
CA ILE A 160 -1.04 -3.12 3.73
C ILE A 160 -1.12 -4.03 2.52
N VAL A 161 -0.42 -5.16 2.58
CA VAL A 161 -0.52 -6.21 1.57
C VAL A 161 -1.75 -7.08 1.82
N GLN A 162 -2.58 -7.26 0.80
CA GLN A 162 -3.69 -8.19 0.84
C GLN A 162 -3.22 -9.60 0.48
N SER A 163 -2.80 -10.39 1.47
CA SER A 163 -2.30 -11.76 1.27
C SER A 163 -3.39 -12.84 1.26
N TYR A 164 -4.64 -12.51 1.62
CA TYR A 164 -5.74 -13.48 1.64
C TYR A 164 -6.29 -13.82 0.24
N ARG A 165 -5.83 -13.17 -0.80
CA ARG A 165 -6.12 -13.52 -2.19
C ARG A 165 -5.14 -14.60 -2.66
N ASN A 166 -5.23 -15.79 -2.10
CA ASN A 166 -4.55 -16.92 -2.71
C ASN A 166 -5.29 -17.30 -4.00
N HIS A 167 -4.74 -16.90 -5.13
CA HIS A 167 -5.24 -17.24 -6.45
C HIS A 167 -4.66 -18.56 -6.98
N GLY A 168 -4.14 -19.39 -6.11
CA GLY A 168 -3.70 -20.73 -6.47
C GLY A 168 -4.85 -21.46 -7.16
N GLY A 169 -4.79 -21.49 -8.46
CA GLY A 169 -5.64 -22.02 -9.52
C GLY A 169 -6.69 -23.10 -9.22
N ASN A 170 -7.37 -23.02 -8.10
CA ASN A 170 -8.40 -23.97 -7.74
C ASN A 170 -9.77 -23.33 -7.93
N SER A 171 -10.45 -23.69 -9.02
CA SER A 171 -11.84 -23.32 -9.31
C SER A 171 -12.84 -23.69 -8.19
N LYS A 172 -12.40 -24.45 -7.19
CA LYS A 172 -13.19 -24.86 -6.02
C LYS A 172 -12.99 -23.96 -4.80
N SER A 173 -12.10 -22.98 -4.85
CA SER A 173 -11.87 -22.04 -3.75
C SER A 173 -12.90 -20.93 -3.75
N ASN A 174 -13.33 -20.51 -2.56
CA ASN A 174 -14.23 -19.38 -2.42
C ASN A 174 -13.49 -18.07 -2.74
N TYR A 175 -14.13 -17.25 -3.55
CA TYR A 175 -13.69 -15.90 -3.82
C TYR A 175 -14.29 -14.92 -2.80
N THR A 176 -13.60 -13.83 -2.56
CA THR A 176 -14.20 -12.70 -1.81
C THR A 176 -15.27 -12.02 -2.67
N SER A 177 -16.22 -11.32 -2.03
CA SER A 177 -17.26 -10.56 -2.75
C SER A 177 -16.71 -9.52 -3.72
N ALA A 178 -15.45 -9.10 -3.55
CA ALA A 178 -14.76 -8.19 -4.47
C ALA A 178 -14.74 -8.70 -5.93
N ILE A 179 -14.79 -10.02 -6.14
CA ILE A 179 -14.86 -10.62 -7.49
C ILE A 179 -16.10 -10.18 -8.29
N LEU A 180 -17.17 -9.78 -7.61
CA LEU A 180 -18.38 -9.28 -8.25
C LEU A 180 -18.16 -7.93 -8.95
N ALA A 181 -17.15 -7.17 -8.54
CA ALA A 181 -16.74 -5.91 -9.14
C ALA A 181 -15.60 -6.06 -10.17
N ARG A 182 -15.35 -7.28 -10.64
CA ARG A 182 -14.32 -7.55 -11.65
C ARG A 182 -14.69 -6.95 -13.01
N TRP A 183 -13.68 -6.76 -13.82
CA TRP A 183 -13.88 -6.38 -15.21
C TRP A 183 -14.62 -7.51 -15.98
N THR A 184 -15.73 -7.18 -16.61
CA THR A 184 -16.57 -8.07 -17.44
C THR A 184 -16.83 -7.49 -18.84
N GLY A 185 -16.27 -6.31 -19.11
CA GLY A 185 -16.40 -5.55 -20.35
C GLY A 185 -15.95 -4.11 -20.12
N GLU A 186 -15.79 -3.37 -21.21
CA GLU A 186 -15.34 -1.99 -21.16
C GLU A 186 -16.16 -1.13 -20.19
N GLY A 187 -15.48 -0.39 -19.33
CA GLY A 187 -16.09 0.51 -18.35
C GLY A 187 -16.64 -0.16 -17.07
N THR A 188 -16.61 -1.48 -16.95
CA THR A 188 -17.20 -2.17 -15.78
C THR A 188 -16.29 -2.17 -14.54
N SER A 189 -14.98 -2.11 -14.74
CA SER A 189 -13.99 -1.99 -13.65
C SER A 189 -12.68 -1.42 -14.19
N ASN A 190 -11.95 -0.67 -13.34
CA ASN A 190 -10.56 -0.27 -13.57
C ASN A 190 -9.61 -0.70 -12.45
N HIS A 191 -10.08 -1.56 -11.53
CA HIS A 191 -9.32 -1.98 -10.36
C HIS A 191 -9.25 -3.50 -10.20
N ILE A 192 -10.31 -4.22 -10.51
CA ILE A 192 -10.39 -5.67 -10.35
C ILE A 192 -10.35 -6.29 -11.75
N PRO A 193 -9.28 -7.01 -12.09
CA PRO A 193 -9.10 -7.56 -13.41
C PRO A 193 -10.15 -8.64 -13.75
N ARG A 194 -10.20 -9.00 -15.01
CA ARG A 194 -10.97 -10.16 -15.48
C ARG A 194 -10.47 -11.44 -14.80
N VAL A 195 -11.34 -12.44 -14.72
CA VAL A 195 -10.92 -13.80 -14.39
C VAL A 195 -10.29 -14.43 -15.62
N THR A 196 -9.13 -15.05 -15.44
CA THR A 196 -8.47 -15.87 -16.46
C THR A 196 -8.67 -17.33 -16.12
N GLU A 197 -8.97 -18.14 -17.12
CA GLU A 197 -8.95 -19.60 -17.04
C GLU A 197 -7.55 -20.13 -17.34
#